data_246dcccb60eaf6ccda72aa9ac09b20ba
#
_entry.id   246dcccb60eaf6ccda72aa9ac09b20ba
#
_cell.length_a   1.000
_cell.length_b   1.000
_cell.length_c   1.000
_cell.angle_alpha   90.00
_cell.angle_beta   90.00
_cell.angle_gamma   90.00
#
_symmetry.space_group_name_H-M   'P 1'
#
loop_
_entity.id
_entity.type
_entity.pdbx_description
1 polymer ?
#
loop_
_entity_poly.entity_id
_entity_poly.type
_entity_poly.pdbx_seq_one_letter_code
_entity_poly.pdbx_strand_id
1 'polypeptide(L)'
;MKAQAKRGKNVATDVIEKLASNPKVGGEYGLDEQQTKAACAIAGSSRQVTVIGPAGAGKTTMLKVARASLSGQGRKVLIVAPTKKASSVAARETGADATSLHALLFQYGFRWSPDKDTGRPVWQRLAIGQKDPVSKDGHVYRGPKDKAVVDRKTRIVVDEAGMVDLHTMHALLLVTAETGAGIALTGDPAQVNPVGHTGAMALGQRYADTHVDLESVHRFRTEEGETDTAYANLTLRMRSGEDPDTVAHELVTGGHVRTAATMTELHAAMRDRYLELAGHKDRAALCVATNEETVTLNDLIQEQRIVRGQVTGKVLASTRDGSVIYAGDVVQTRQNDSEQNVENRQVWTVRKKTPTGKLLLESVDQKGLTTMVNAADKLALAYASTIHGIQGETVHGAIVGPGVDAAGLYVGLTRGKHVNEAFLVASDDAAAERQLVESLRRGDLEASLHDNYRALHRELRISAREGVFAPTHWQQRPAGHVLDLDAAEAQILPAPTHAELQAIKDTSDRLEGELRQLRQARNDANSDPRRDGGAQVADIEALQVQMNEARGLEREAFKVSVPDLRRLDAIQAERVTRTQLLAPDVAGREHEERVSHARRDRKRRPVDVHAHQLGSATREPHERSAVGPSL
;
A
#
# COMPACT_ATOMS: atom_id res chain seq x y z
N MET A 1 11.88 -12.97 -15.71
CA MET A 1 10.78 -12.88 -16.69
C MET A 1 11.24 -13.20 -18.11
N LYS A 2 12.01 -12.34 -18.79
CA LYS A 2 12.40 -12.57 -20.20
C LYS A 2 12.97 -13.97 -20.50
N ALA A 3 13.82 -14.51 -19.66
CA ALA A 3 14.42 -15.85 -19.85
C ALA A 3 13.43 -17.02 -19.70
N GLN A 4 12.27 -16.79 -19.10
CA GLN A 4 11.24 -17.81 -18.89
C GLN A 4 10.07 -17.68 -19.86
N ALA A 5 9.97 -16.56 -20.57
CA ALA A 5 8.92 -16.34 -21.55
C ALA A 5 9.02 -17.42 -22.64
N LYS A 6 7.95 -18.17 -22.78
CA LYS A 6 7.79 -19.19 -23.82
C LYS A 6 6.33 -19.18 -24.28
N ARG A 7 6.14 -18.71 -25.51
CA ARG A 7 4.83 -18.62 -26.13
C ARG A 7 4.20 -20.01 -26.26
N GLY A 8 3.00 -20.13 -25.75
CA GLY A 8 2.18 -21.32 -25.85
C GLY A 8 0.93 -21.07 -26.72
N LYS A 9 0.00 -22.00 -26.66
CA LYS A 9 -1.29 -21.89 -27.33
C LYS A 9 -2.35 -21.52 -26.30
N ASN A 10 -3.25 -20.61 -26.65
CA ASN A 10 -4.46 -20.32 -25.87
C ASN A 10 -5.44 -21.51 -26.00
N VAL A 11 -6.33 -21.65 -25.03
CA VAL A 11 -7.49 -22.53 -25.17
C VAL A 11 -8.42 -21.95 -26.22
N ALA A 12 -9.13 -22.77 -26.95
CA ALA A 12 -10.11 -22.34 -27.94
C ALA A 12 -11.27 -21.59 -27.26
N THR A 13 -11.75 -20.54 -27.93
CA THR A 13 -12.75 -19.61 -27.40
C THR A 13 -14.06 -20.29 -27.08
N ASP A 14 -14.52 -21.19 -27.94
CA ASP A 14 -15.75 -21.97 -27.78
C ASP A 14 -15.77 -22.83 -26.50
N VAL A 15 -14.61 -23.35 -26.08
CA VAL A 15 -14.47 -24.08 -24.80
C VAL A 15 -14.69 -23.15 -23.61
N ILE A 16 -14.13 -21.96 -23.65
CA ILE A 16 -14.29 -20.98 -22.58
C ILE A 16 -15.71 -20.42 -22.54
N GLU A 17 -16.30 -20.09 -23.69
CA GLU A 17 -17.68 -19.61 -23.81
C GLU A 17 -18.68 -20.64 -23.29
N LYS A 18 -18.49 -21.93 -23.62
CA LYS A 18 -19.31 -23.01 -23.10
C LYS A 18 -19.21 -23.14 -21.57
N LEU A 19 -18.04 -22.93 -20.99
CA LEU A 19 -17.88 -22.89 -19.52
C LEU A 19 -18.51 -21.65 -18.92
N ALA A 20 -18.34 -20.49 -19.56
CA ALA A 20 -18.87 -19.22 -19.12
C ALA A 20 -20.41 -19.15 -19.19
N SER A 21 -21.05 -19.89 -20.11
CA SER A 21 -22.52 -19.98 -20.19
C SER A 21 -23.17 -20.74 -19.03
N ASN A 22 -22.38 -21.44 -18.22
CA ASN A 22 -22.88 -22.03 -16.98
C ASN A 22 -22.94 -20.99 -15.87
N PRO A 23 -24.11 -20.59 -15.32
CA PRO A 23 -24.25 -19.56 -14.31
C PRO A 23 -23.44 -19.81 -13.02
N LYS A 24 -23.19 -21.09 -12.69
CA LYS A 24 -22.36 -21.43 -11.51
C LYS A 24 -20.87 -21.13 -11.71
N VAL A 25 -20.42 -20.97 -12.95
CA VAL A 25 -19.03 -20.77 -13.33
C VAL A 25 -18.83 -19.34 -13.87
N GLY A 26 -19.59 -18.95 -14.89
CA GLY A 26 -19.50 -17.66 -15.56
C GLY A 26 -20.34 -16.55 -14.93
N GLY A 27 -21.11 -16.86 -13.88
CA GLY A 27 -22.03 -15.89 -13.28
C GLY A 27 -23.29 -15.69 -14.13
N GLU A 28 -24.08 -14.69 -13.77
CA GLU A 28 -25.39 -14.41 -14.41
C GLU A 28 -25.23 -13.93 -15.86
N TYR A 29 -24.18 -13.15 -16.15
CA TYR A 29 -23.99 -12.49 -17.44
C TYR A 29 -22.91 -13.14 -18.31
N GLY A 30 -22.24 -14.19 -17.84
CA GLY A 30 -21.11 -14.80 -18.54
C GLY A 30 -19.85 -13.95 -18.53
N LEU A 31 -19.03 -14.06 -19.58
CA LEU A 31 -17.81 -13.27 -19.79
C LEU A 31 -17.96 -12.38 -21.01
N ASP A 32 -17.44 -11.16 -20.94
CA ASP A 32 -17.24 -10.33 -22.11
C ASP A 32 -16.08 -10.85 -23.00
N GLU A 33 -15.86 -10.20 -24.14
CA GLU A 33 -14.84 -10.60 -25.11
C GLU A 33 -13.43 -10.58 -24.52
N GLN A 34 -13.08 -9.54 -23.77
CA GLN A 34 -11.73 -9.40 -23.19
C GLN A 34 -11.52 -10.37 -22.03
N GLN A 35 -12.54 -10.56 -21.19
CA GLN A 35 -12.52 -11.58 -20.14
C GLN A 35 -12.38 -12.99 -20.73
N THR A 36 -13.05 -13.27 -21.84
CA THR A 36 -12.95 -14.54 -22.57
C THR A 36 -11.53 -14.75 -23.11
N LYS A 37 -10.94 -13.74 -23.77
CA LYS A 37 -9.53 -13.77 -24.22
C LYS A 37 -8.56 -14.02 -23.06
N ALA A 38 -8.77 -13.35 -21.93
CA ALA A 38 -7.94 -13.53 -20.74
C ALA A 38 -8.06 -14.94 -20.15
N ALA A 39 -9.28 -15.47 -20.06
CA ALA A 39 -9.51 -16.84 -19.61
C ALA A 39 -8.87 -17.87 -20.55
N CYS A 40 -8.96 -17.68 -21.87
CA CYS A 40 -8.28 -18.53 -22.88
C CYS A 40 -6.76 -18.51 -22.69
N ALA A 41 -6.18 -17.35 -22.41
CA ALA A 41 -4.74 -17.19 -22.19
C ALA A 41 -4.27 -17.85 -20.88
N ILE A 42 -4.98 -17.61 -19.77
CA ILE A 42 -4.64 -18.18 -18.46
C ILE A 42 -4.76 -19.71 -18.48
N ALA A 43 -5.83 -20.23 -19.11
CA ALA A 43 -6.06 -21.67 -19.26
C ALA A 43 -5.14 -22.32 -20.31
N GLY A 44 -4.47 -21.51 -21.14
CA GLY A 44 -3.57 -21.95 -22.19
C GLY A 44 -2.24 -22.51 -21.68
N SER A 45 -1.30 -22.71 -22.59
CA SER A 45 0.03 -23.30 -22.32
C SER A 45 1.17 -22.26 -22.28
N SER A 46 0.91 -20.98 -22.52
CA SER A 46 1.89 -19.90 -22.35
C SER A 46 2.46 -19.91 -20.93
N ARG A 47 3.77 -19.77 -20.79
CA ARG A 47 4.40 -19.83 -19.46
C ARG A 47 4.16 -18.58 -18.63
N GLN A 48 4.07 -17.44 -19.28
CA GLN A 48 3.79 -16.15 -18.66
C GLN A 48 2.58 -15.50 -19.32
N VAL A 49 1.59 -15.15 -18.53
CA VAL A 49 0.41 -14.42 -18.95
C VAL A 49 0.26 -13.20 -18.07
N THR A 50 -0.06 -12.05 -18.63
CA THR A 50 -0.39 -10.85 -17.86
C THR A 50 -1.77 -10.37 -18.25
N VAL A 51 -2.62 -10.16 -17.26
CA VAL A 51 -3.97 -9.61 -17.41
C VAL A 51 -4.06 -8.34 -16.56
N ILE A 52 -4.22 -7.21 -17.24
CA ILE A 52 -4.46 -5.92 -16.60
C ILE A 52 -5.94 -5.63 -16.66
N GLY A 53 -6.52 -5.24 -15.53
CA GLY A 53 -7.93 -4.88 -15.51
C GLY A 53 -8.27 -3.93 -14.37
N PRO A 54 -9.12 -2.94 -14.65
CA PRO A 54 -9.56 -1.96 -13.66
C PRO A 54 -10.30 -2.64 -12.49
N ALA A 55 -10.54 -1.85 -11.44
CA ALA A 55 -11.41 -2.26 -10.36
C ALA A 55 -12.82 -2.56 -10.91
N GLY A 56 -13.36 -3.75 -10.60
CA GLY A 56 -14.69 -4.14 -11.10
C GLY A 56 -14.75 -4.72 -12.52
N ALA A 57 -13.59 -4.98 -13.15
CA ALA A 57 -13.54 -5.62 -14.49
C ALA A 57 -13.87 -7.14 -14.49
N GLY A 58 -14.44 -7.68 -13.44
CA GLY A 58 -14.86 -9.09 -13.39
C GLY A 58 -13.71 -10.11 -13.36
N LYS A 59 -12.50 -9.71 -12.93
CA LYS A 59 -11.31 -10.59 -12.82
C LYS A 59 -11.62 -11.93 -12.13
N THR A 60 -12.38 -11.90 -11.05
CA THR A 60 -12.74 -13.11 -10.30
C THR A 60 -13.60 -14.08 -11.10
N THR A 61 -14.58 -13.59 -11.85
CA THR A 61 -15.44 -14.43 -12.71
C THR A 61 -14.62 -15.06 -13.84
N MET A 62 -13.77 -14.28 -14.47
CA MET A 62 -12.82 -14.75 -15.48
C MET A 62 -11.90 -15.84 -14.90
N LEU A 63 -11.38 -15.68 -13.67
CA LEU A 63 -10.55 -16.69 -13.00
C LEU A 63 -11.31 -17.98 -12.68
N LYS A 64 -12.60 -17.91 -12.32
CA LYS A 64 -13.46 -19.11 -12.14
C LYS A 64 -13.54 -19.93 -13.43
N VAL A 65 -13.78 -19.26 -14.55
CA VAL A 65 -13.90 -19.93 -15.87
C VAL A 65 -12.54 -20.51 -16.28
N ALA A 66 -11.46 -19.75 -16.15
CA ALA A 66 -10.10 -20.24 -16.44
C ALA A 66 -9.73 -21.46 -15.58
N ARG A 67 -10.09 -21.44 -14.28
CA ARG A 67 -9.90 -22.58 -13.38
C ARG A 67 -10.68 -23.81 -13.84
N ALA A 68 -11.97 -23.64 -14.19
CA ALA A 68 -12.81 -24.76 -14.67
C ALA A 68 -12.18 -25.40 -15.91
N SER A 69 -11.69 -24.59 -16.85
CA SER A 69 -11.00 -25.06 -18.05
C SER A 69 -9.71 -25.84 -17.71
N LEU A 70 -8.86 -25.27 -16.80
CA LEU A 70 -7.62 -25.94 -16.38
C LEU A 70 -7.91 -27.28 -15.67
N SER A 71 -8.93 -27.31 -14.81
CA SER A 71 -9.35 -28.54 -14.13
C SER A 71 -9.81 -29.63 -15.12
N GLY A 72 -10.56 -29.25 -16.16
CA GLY A 72 -10.93 -30.14 -17.26
C GLY A 72 -9.75 -30.70 -18.06
N GLN A 73 -8.61 -29.98 -18.05
CA GLN A 73 -7.33 -30.41 -18.65
C GLN A 73 -6.48 -31.27 -17.69
N GLY A 74 -6.95 -31.59 -16.48
CA GLY A 74 -6.17 -32.26 -15.45
C GLY A 74 -5.01 -31.41 -14.91
N ARG A 75 -5.14 -30.09 -14.98
CA ARG A 75 -4.16 -29.10 -14.50
C ARG A 75 -4.63 -28.43 -13.21
N LYS A 76 -3.69 -28.08 -12.34
CA LYS A 76 -3.93 -27.44 -11.06
C LYS A 76 -3.84 -25.90 -11.20
N VAL A 77 -4.72 -25.20 -10.49
CA VAL A 77 -4.61 -23.75 -10.27
C VAL A 77 -4.25 -23.50 -8.81
N LEU A 78 -3.23 -22.68 -8.59
CA LEU A 78 -2.90 -22.13 -7.28
C LEU A 78 -2.96 -20.62 -7.36
N ILE A 79 -3.89 -20.00 -6.64
CA ILE A 79 -3.96 -18.54 -6.55
C ILE A 79 -3.07 -18.08 -5.41
N VAL A 80 -2.24 -17.09 -5.68
CA VAL A 80 -1.42 -16.41 -4.66
C VAL A 80 -1.72 -14.93 -4.68
N ALA A 81 -1.80 -14.33 -3.49
CA ALA A 81 -2.04 -12.91 -3.35
C ALA A 81 -1.04 -12.29 -2.37
N PRO A 82 -0.75 -10.98 -2.44
CA PRO A 82 0.16 -10.30 -1.52
C PRO A 82 -0.24 -10.45 -0.07
N THR A 83 -1.55 -10.48 0.22
CA THR A 83 -2.09 -10.59 1.57
C THR A 83 -2.83 -11.91 1.80
N LYS A 84 -2.85 -12.37 3.04
CA LYS A 84 -3.61 -13.57 3.42
C LYS A 84 -5.12 -13.35 3.20
N LYS A 85 -5.64 -12.17 3.57
CA LYS A 85 -7.05 -11.79 3.34
C LYS A 85 -7.43 -11.88 1.87
N ALA A 86 -6.64 -11.30 0.95
CA ALA A 86 -6.92 -11.37 -0.48
C ALA A 86 -6.92 -12.83 -0.98
N SER A 87 -5.96 -13.65 -0.53
CA SER A 87 -5.94 -15.06 -0.90
C SER A 87 -7.15 -15.85 -0.38
N SER A 88 -7.63 -15.55 0.82
CA SER A 88 -8.83 -16.17 1.38
C SER A 88 -10.10 -15.79 0.63
N VAL A 89 -10.21 -14.52 0.22
CA VAL A 89 -11.30 -14.05 -0.64
C VAL A 89 -11.24 -14.76 -2.00
N ALA A 90 -10.08 -14.81 -2.64
CA ALA A 90 -9.89 -15.49 -3.91
C ALA A 90 -10.23 -16.99 -3.82
N ALA A 91 -9.83 -17.68 -2.75
CA ALA A 91 -10.20 -19.08 -2.51
C ALA A 91 -11.71 -19.27 -2.43
N ARG A 92 -12.39 -18.44 -1.64
CA ARG A 92 -13.85 -18.50 -1.45
C ARG A 92 -14.60 -18.23 -2.75
N GLU A 93 -14.20 -17.20 -3.47
CA GLU A 93 -14.89 -16.77 -4.67
C GLU A 93 -14.64 -17.68 -5.87
N THR A 94 -13.39 -18.14 -6.07
CA THR A 94 -13.04 -18.97 -7.22
C THR A 94 -13.16 -20.47 -6.94
N GLY A 95 -13.14 -20.90 -5.69
CA GLY A 95 -13.05 -22.30 -5.26
C GLY A 95 -11.69 -22.95 -5.59
N ALA A 96 -10.67 -22.16 -5.96
CA ALA A 96 -9.30 -22.65 -6.17
C ALA A 96 -8.54 -22.78 -4.85
N ASP A 97 -7.48 -23.60 -4.84
CA ASP A 97 -6.50 -23.53 -3.78
C ASP A 97 -5.84 -22.15 -3.81
N ALA A 98 -5.79 -21.48 -2.65
CA ALA A 98 -5.17 -20.17 -2.55
C ALA A 98 -4.35 -20.02 -1.28
N THR A 99 -3.31 -19.19 -1.35
CA THR A 99 -2.44 -18.87 -0.22
C THR A 99 -1.82 -17.49 -0.40
N SER A 100 -1.23 -16.90 0.66
CA SER A 100 -0.46 -15.68 0.46
C SER A 100 0.84 -16.00 -0.27
N LEU A 101 1.31 -15.05 -1.08
CA LEU A 101 2.55 -15.19 -1.83
C LEU A 101 3.75 -15.49 -0.90
N HIS A 102 3.84 -14.78 0.22
CA HIS A 102 4.85 -15.03 1.24
C HIS A 102 4.77 -16.44 1.84
N ALA A 103 3.56 -16.97 2.08
CA ALA A 103 3.41 -18.32 2.61
C ALA A 103 3.85 -19.38 1.58
N LEU A 104 3.56 -19.18 0.29
CA LEU A 104 4.09 -20.04 -0.77
C LEU A 104 5.64 -20.00 -0.78
N LEU A 105 6.23 -18.81 -0.81
CA LEU A 105 7.69 -18.65 -0.83
C LEU A 105 8.37 -19.24 0.41
N PHE A 106 7.72 -19.12 1.58
CA PHE A 106 8.20 -19.76 2.81
C PHE A 106 8.27 -21.28 2.67
N GLN A 107 7.28 -21.91 2.01
CA GLN A 107 7.28 -23.34 1.71
C GLN A 107 8.42 -23.73 0.75
N TYR A 108 8.93 -22.81 -0.07
CA TYR A 108 10.07 -22.99 -0.97
C TYR A 108 11.42 -22.56 -0.36
N GLY A 109 11.45 -22.43 0.97
CA GLY A 109 12.68 -22.17 1.72
C GLY A 109 13.06 -20.69 1.82
N PHE A 110 12.30 -19.77 1.22
CA PHE A 110 12.60 -18.35 1.34
C PHE A 110 12.34 -17.86 2.76
N ARG A 111 13.30 -17.11 3.30
CA ARG A 111 13.23 -16.44 4.60
C ARG A 111 13.66 -15.01 4.39
N TRP A 112 13.04 -14.12 5.10
CA TRP A 112 13.41 -12.73 5.16
C TRP A 112 13.50 -12.30 6.61
N SER A 113 14.57 -11.63 6.94
CA SER A 113 14.82 -11.06 8.25
C SER A 113 15.41 -9.67 8.05
N PRO A 114 15.16 -8.74 8.97
CA PRO A 114 15.88 -7.48 8.92
C PRO A 114 17.37 -7.75 9.13
N ASP A 115 18.20 -7.15 8.29
CA ASP A 115 19.64 -7.10 8.48
C ASP A 115 19.94 -6.38 9.80
N LYS A 116 20.87 -6.92 10.58
CA LYS A 116 21.13 -6.42 11.94
C LYS A 116 21.74 -5.01 11.96
N ASP A 117 22.46 -4.66 10.90
CA ASP A 117 23.22 -3.41 10.83
C ASP A 117 22.44 -2.33 10.08
N THR A 118 21.70 -2.70 9.03
CA THR A 118 20.99 -1.76 8.14
C THR A 118 19.48 -1.74 8.35
N GLY A 119 18.92 -2.70 9.09
CA GLY A 119 17.48 -2.87 9.26
C GLY A 119 16.74 -3.28 7.97
N ARG A 120 17.43 -3.41 6.84
CA ARG A 120 16.83 -3.76 5.55
C ARG A 120 16.45 -5.23 5.50
N PRO A 121 15.33 -5.60 4.85
CA PRO A 121 14.98 -7.00 4.70
C PRO A 121 16.01 -7.72 3.81
N VAL A 122 16.68 -8.71 4.37
CA VAL A 122 17.59 -9.61 3.66
C VAL A 122 16.84 -10.90 3.37
N TRP A 123 16.89 -11.32 2.12
CA TRP A 123 16.31 -12.56 1.66
C TRP A 123 17.35 -13.68 1.67
N GLN A 124 17.03 -14.75 2.38
CA GLN A 124 17.79 -15.97 2.41
C GLN A 124 16.94 -17.13 1.88
N ARG A 125 17.54 -18.05 1.18
CA ARG A 125 16.88 -19.28 0.77
C ARG A 125 17.55 -20.48 1.41
N LEU A 126 16.79 -21.29 2.12
CA LEU A 126 17.26 -22.51 2.75
C LEU A 126 17.39 -23.64 1.73
N ALA A 127 18.50 -24.39 1.81
CA ALA A 127 18.63 -25.67 1.15
C ALA A 127 17.87 -26.77 1.93
N ILE A 128 17.42 -27.81 1.21
CA ILE A 128 16.82 -28.99 1.86
C ILE A 128 17.86 -29.60 2.82
N GLY A 129 17.45 -29.87 4.05
CA GLY A 129 18.33 -30.33 5.12
C GLY A 129 18.93 -29.23 5.98
N GLN A 130 18.79 -27.97 5.62
CA GLN A 130 19.29 -26.83 6.39
C GLN A 130 18.35 -26.51 7.56
N LYS A 131 18.95 -26.16 8.71
CA LYS A 131 18.22 -25.72 9.89
C LYS A 131 17.53 -24.37 9.65
N ASP A 132 16.25 -24.28 10.01
CA ASP A 132 15.47 -23.05 9.82
C ASP A 132 15.77 -22.05 10.93
N PRO A 133 16.38 -20.88 10.66
CA PRO A 133 16.75 -19.90 11.67
C PRO A 133 15.55 -19.19 12.28
N VAL A 134 14.39 -19.25 11.64
CA VAL A 134 13.14 -18.60 12.13
C VAL A 134 12.32 -19.56 12.98
N SER A 135 12.62 -20.86 12.96
CA SER A 135 11.89 -21.85 13.73
C SER A 135 12.33 -21.84 15.19
N LYS A 136 11.39 -21.69 16.11
CA LYS A 136 11.64 -21.77 17.56
C LYS A 136 12.14 -23.14 18.01
N ASP A 137 11.75 -24.20 17.29
CA ASP A 137 12.04 -25.59 17.64
C ASP A 137 13.21 -26.19 16.83
N GLY A 138 13.94 -25.35 16.08
CA GLY A 138 15.08 -25.78 15.28
C GLY A 138 14.73 -26.74 14.15
N HIS A 139 13.53 -26.63 13.58
CA HIS A 139 13.11 -27.45 12.46
C HIS A 139 14.09 -27.38 11.27
N VAL A 140 14.27 -28.52 10.64
CA VAL A 140 15.06 -28.64 9.40
C VAL A 140 14.11 -28.49 8.21
N TYR A 141 14.48 -27.62 7.26
CA TYR A 141 13.71 -27.42 6.04
C TYR A 141 13.73 -28.69 5.17
N ARG A 142 12.55 -29.17 4.80
CA ARG A 142 12.36 -30.43 4.03
C ARG A 142 11.72 -30.22 2.64
N GLY A 143 11.58 -28.97 2.21
CA GLY A 143 10.89 -28.62 0.97
C GLY A 143 9.40 -28.33 1.16
N PRO A 144 8.69 -27.93 0.07
CA PRO A 144 7.27 -27.63 0.09
C PRO A 144 6.42 -28.87 0.37
N LYS A 145 5.25 -28.68 1.00
CA LYS A 145 4.34 -29.76 1.36
C LYS A 145 2.93 -29.52 0.79
N ASP A 146 2.18 -30.58 0.60
CA ASP A 146 0.78 -30.61 0.28
C ASP A 146 0.38 -29.68 -0.89
N LYS A 147 -0.54 -28.77 -0.61
CA LYS A 147 -1.07 -27.82 -1.60
C LYS A 147 -0.04 -26.84 -2.14
N ALA A 148 1.06 -26.61 -1.42
CA ALA A 148 2.15 -25.74 -1.87
C ALA A 148 3.05 -26.38 -2.93
N VAL A 149 2.99 -27.68 -3.12
CA VAL A 149 3.75 -28.37 -4.18
C VAL A 149 3.19 -27.97 -5.54
N VAL A 150 4.02 -27.32 -6.35
CA VAL A 150 3.70 -26.90 -7.72
C VAL A 150 4.63 -27.58 -8.72
N ASP A 151 4.12 -27.80 -9.92
CA ASP A 151 4.81 -28.51 -11.01
C ASP A 151 4.46 -27.92 -12.39
N ARG A 152 4.87 -28.57 -13.45
CA ARG A 152 4.57 -28.15 -14.83
C ARG A 152 3.08 -28.15 -15.19
N LYS A 153 2.24 -28.87 -14.44
CA LYS A 153 0.77 -28.88 -14.61
C LYS A 153 0.10 -27.80 -13.78
N THR A 154 0.83 -27.07 -12.97
CA THR A 154 0.29 -26.01 -12.12
C THR A 154 0.33 -24.66 -12.84
N ARG A 155 -0.79 -23.96 -12.82
CA ARG A 155 -0.88 -22.54 -13.12
C ARG A 155 -0.91 -21.76 -11.81
N ILE A 156 0.15 -21.00 -11.51
CA ILE A 156 0.16 -20.04 -10.41
C ILE A 156 -0.48 -18.75 -10.94
N VAL A 157 -1.55 -18.31 -10.30
CA VAL A 157 -2.20 -17.02 -10.58
C VAL A 157 -1.82 -16.07 -9.46
N VAL A 158 -1.12 -14.99 -9.77
CA VAL A 158 -0.84 -13.90 -8.82
C VAL A 158 -1.98 -12.90 -8.94
N ASP A 159 -2.87 -12.89 -7.97
CA ASP A 159 -3.95 -11.91 -7.90
C ASP A 159 -3.48 -10.67 -7.14
N GLU A 160 -3.98 -9.50 -7.50
CA GLU A 160 -3.49 -8.18 -7.04
C GLU A 160 -1.97 -8.01 -7.27
N ALA A 161 -1.50 -8.42 -8.46
CA ALA A 161 -0.07 -8.42 -8.81
C ALA A 161 0.58 -7.02 -8.80
N GLY A 162 -0.21 -5.94 -8.92
CA GLY A 162 0.25 -4.56 -8.76
C GLY A 162 0.83 -4.27 -7.37
N MET A 163 0.38 -5.00 -6.34
CA MET A 163 0.89 -4.88 -4.97
C MET A 163 2.15 -5.72 -4.67
N VAL A 164 2.70 -6.42 -5.65
CA VAL A 164 3.86 -7.31 -5.44
C VAL A 164 5.15 -6.54 -5.72
N ASP A 165 6.03 -6.47 -4.73
CA ASP A 165 7.35 -5.87 -4.90
C ASP A 165 8.28 -6.74 -5.75
N LEU A 166 9.35 -6.13 -6.29
CA LEU A 166 10.28 -6.80 -7.20
C LEU A 166 11.04 -7.97 -6.57
N HIS A 167 11.37 -7.90 -5.26
CA HIS A 167 12.10 -9.00 -4.59
C HIS A 167 11.21 -10.22 -4.44
N THR A 168 9.97 -10.01 -4.00
CA THR A 168 8.96 -11.07 -3.87
C THR A 168 8.64 -11.69 -5.23
N MET A 169 8.50 -10.87 -6.28
CA MET A 169 8.31 -11.37 -7.65
C MET A 169 9.52 -12.16 -8.13
N HIS A 170 10.74 -11.71 -7.87
CA HIS A 170 11.95 -12.44 -8.24
C HIS A 170 12.00 -13.82 -7.56
N ALA A 171 11.69 -13.89 -6.27
CA ALA A 171 11.62 -15.17 -5.55
C ALA A 171 10.59 -16.13 -6.16
N LEU A 172 9.40 -15.62 -6.54
CA LEU A 172 8.38 -16.43 -7.22
C LEU A 172 8.86 -16.94 -8.58
N LEU A 173 9.56 -16.11 -9.34
CA LEU A 173 10.11 -16.50 -10.64
C LEU A 173 11.17 -17.58 -10.51
N LEU A 174 11.97 -17.60 -9.44
CA LEU A 174 12.88 -18.71 -9.16
C LEU A 174 12.12 -20.01 -8.92
N VAL A 175 11.05 -19.98 -8.13
CA VAL A 175 10.17 -21.14 -7.91
C VAL A 175 9.58 -21.64 -9.24
N THR A 176 9.06 -20.75 -10.08
CA THR A 176 8.47 -21.15 -11.37
C THR A 176 9.52 -21.67 -12.36
N ALA A 177 10.75 -21.17 -12.31
CA ALA A 177 11.87 -21.67 -13.13
C ALA A 177 12.21 -23.13 -12.78
N GLU A 178 12.30 -23.42 -11.50
CA GLU A 178 12.70 -24.74 -10.98
C GLU A 178 11.60 -25.79 -11.18
N THR A 179 10.36 -25.43 -10.90
CA THR A 179 9.22 -26.36 -10.93
C THR A 179 8.63 -26.53 -12.33
N GLY A 180 8.89 -25.57 -13.20
CA GLY A 180 8.28 -25.52 -14.52
C GLY A 180 6.82 -25.05 -14.52
N ALA A 181 6.29 -24.58 -13.38
CA ALA A 181 4.93 -24.03 -13.29
C ALA A 181 4.75 -22.81 -14.19
N GLY A 182 3.56 -22.67 -14.77
CA GLY A 182 3.19 -21.45 -15.50
C GLY A 182 2.71 -20.37 -14.53
N ILE A 183 2.94 -19.10 -14.87
CA ILE A 183 2.51 -17.96 -14.08
C ILE A 183 1.51 -17.09 -14.85
N ALA A 184 0.48 -16.62 -14.17
CA ALA A 184 -0.41 -15.58 -14.66
C ALA A 184 -0.44 -14.44 -13.65
N LEU A 185 -0.16 -13.22 -14.07
CA LEU A 185 -0.25 -12.01 -13.27
C LEU A 185 -1.59 -11.34 -13.55
N THR A 186 -2.39 -11.12 -12.53
CA THR A 186 -3.67 -10.40 -12.65
C THR A 186 -3.65 -9.23 -11.68
N GLY A 187 -4.03 -8.04 -12.13
CA GLY A 187 -4.00 -6.86 -11.28
C GLY A 187 -4.28 -5.57 -12.04
N ASP A 188 -4.11 -4.48 -11.34
CA ASP A 188 -4.25 -3.13 -11.88
C ASP A 188 -3.06 -2.28 -11.43
N PRO A 189 -2.16 -1.88 -12.35
CA PRO A 189 -1.00 -1.07 -12.00
C PRO A 189 -1.36 0.39 -11.64
N ALA A 190 -2.58 0.84 -11.94
CA ALA A 190 -3.06 2.16 -11.54
C ALA A 190 -3.61 2.21 -10.11
N GLN A 191 -3.72 1.06 -9.43
CA GLN A 191 -4.04 1.02 -8.00
C GLN A 191 -2.79 1.33 -7.16
N VAL A 192 -2.99 1.40 -5.83
CA VAL A 192 -1.92 1.78 -4.90
C VAL A 192 -0.69 0.87 -5.03
N ASN A 193 0.47 1.48 -5.12
CA ASN A 193 1.76 0.81 -5.25
C ASN A 193 2.11 -0.06 -4.03
N PRO A 194 2.94 -1.10 -4.20
CA PRO A 194 3.43 -1.92 -3.10
C PRO A 194 4.30 -1.11 -2.15
N VAL A 195 4.32 -1.53 -0.89
CA VAL A 195 5.32 -1.05 0.07
C VAL A 195 6.66 -1.70 -0.29
N GLY A 196 7.50 -1.00 -1.06
CA GLY A 196 8.78 -1.53 -1.54
C GLY A 196 9.11 -1.07 -2.96
N HIS A 197 9.97 -1.83 -3.66
CA HIS A 197 10.31 -1.51 -5.04
C HIS A 197 9.18 -1.92 -5.99
N THR A 198 8.61 -0.95 -6.68
CA THR A 198 7.55 -1.11 -7.69
C THR A 198 8.08 -1.68 -9.01
N GLY A 199 7.18 -2.01 -9.94
CA GLY A 199 7.51 -2.38 -11.31
C GLY A 199 7.37 -3.86 -11.63
N ALA A 200 6.92 -4.71 -10.70
CA ALA A 200 6.70 -6.12 -10.97
C ALA A 200 5.65 -6.35 -12.05
N MET A 201 4.53 -5.61 -11.99
CA MET A 201 3.44 -5.70 -12.98
C MET A 201 3.85 -5.12 -14.34
N ALA A 202 4.54 -3.97 -14.36
CA ALA A 202 5.07 -3.36 -15.58
C ALA A 202 6.09 -4.28 -16.29
N LEU A 203 6.96 -4.96 -15.53
CA LEU A 203 7.85 -5.97 -16.10
C LEU A 203 7.06 -7.19 -16.59
N GLY A 204 6.01 -7.59 -15.88
CA GLY A 204 5.08 -8.64 -16.33
C GLY A 204 4.46 -8.30 -17.67
N GLN A 205 3.91 -7.09 -17.83
CA GLN A 205 3.34 -6.59 -19.07
C GLN A 205 4.36 -6.61 -20.22
N ARG A 206 5.56 -6.11 -19.96
CA ARG A 206 6.62 -6.00 -20.99
C ARG A 206 7.14 -7.35 -21.48
N TYR A 207 7.20 -8.37 -20.62
CA TYR A 207 7.85 -9.65 -20.92
C TYR A 207 6.90 -10.85 -20.94
N ALA A 208 5.60 -10.65 -20.80
CA ALA A 208 4.63 -11.73 -20.91
C ALA A 208 4.59 -12.31 -22.33
N ASP A 209 4.34 -13.61 -22.41
CA ASP A 209 4.09 -14.29 -23.69
C ASP A 209 2.75 -13.87 -24.29
N THR A 210 1.81 -13.57 -23.40
CA THR A 210 0.46 -13.14 -23.74
C THR A 210 0.04 -12.06 -22.75
N HIS A 211 -0.44 -10.95 -23.28
CA HIS A 211 -0.97 -9.81 -22.53
C HIS A 211 -2.41 -9.55 -22.95
N VAL A 212 -3.28 -9.30 -21.96
CA VAL A 212 -4.69 -8.95 -22.19
C VAL A 212 -5.07 -7.80 -21.25
N ASP A 213 -5.64 -6.75 -21.81
CA ASP A 213 -6.25 -5.64 -21.08
C ASP A 213 -7.77 -5.84 -21.02
N LEU A 214 -8.33 -5.75 -19.82
CA LEU A 214 -9.77 -5.70 -19.59
C LEU A 214 -10.20 -4.23 -19.59
N GLU A 215 -11.12 -3.88 -20.46
CA GLU A 215 -11.53 -2.49 -20.69
C GLU A 215 -12.86 -2.15 -20.02
N SER A 216 -13.69 -3.17 -19.74
CA SER A 216 -15.03 -2.97 -19.20
C SER A 216 -15.06 -3.01 -17.67
N VAL A 217 -15.90 -2.17 -17.07
CA VAL A 217 -16.15 -2.15 -15.63
C VAL A 217 -17.61 -2.50 -15.38
N HIS A 218 -17.85 -3.53 -14.57
CA HIS A 218 -19.17 -4.11 -14.32
C HIS A 218 -19.65 -3.94 -12.86
N ARG A 219 -18.93 -3.18 -12.04
CA ARG A 219 -19.17 -3.06 -10.59
C ARG A 219 -20.33 -2.16 -10.24
N PHE A 220 -20.40 -0.99 -10.90
CA PHE A 220 -21.26 0.10 -10.46
C PHE A 220 -22.71 -0.12 -10.87
N ARG A 221 -23.61 0.27 -9.99
CA ARG A 221 -25.07 0.13 -10.15
C ARG A 221 -25.75 1.43 -9.86
N THR A 222 -26.72 1.80 -10.69
CA THR A 222 -27.67 2.87 -10.42
C THR A 222 -28.61 2.49 -9.27
N GLU A 223 -29.44 3.41 -8.81
CA GLU A 223 -30.45 3.13 -7.79
C GLU A 223 -31.47 2.08 -8.27
N GLU A 224 -31.74 2.02 -9.56
CA GLU A 224 -32.62 1.04 -10.20
C GLU A 224 -31.95 -0.34 -10.35
N GLY A 225 -30.64 -0.46 -10.04
CA GLY A 225 -29.88 -1.71 -10.11
C GLY A 225 -29.23 -1.99 -11.47
N GLU A 226 -29.37 -1.09 -12.43
CA GLU A 226 -28.70 -1.18 -13.74
C GLU A 226 -27.21 -0.86 -13.64
N THR A 227 -26.43 -1.21 -14.65
CA THR A 227 -25.00 -0.87 -14.70
C THR A 227 -24.83 0.63 -14.95
N ASP A 228 -24.14 1.31 -14.04
CA ASP A 228 -23.78 2.71 -14.20
C ASP A 228 -22.56 2.85 -15.12
N THR A 229 -22.82 2.94 -16.42
CA THR A 229 -21.78 3.08 -17.46
C THR A 229 -21.15 4.47 -17.46
N ALA A 230 -21.86 5.51 -17.04
CA ALA A 230 -21.31 6.85 -16.97
C ALA A 230 -20.23 6.94 -15.90
N TYR A 231 -20.54 6.47 -14.69
CA TYR A 231 -19.56 6.42 -13.62
C TYR A 231 -18.40 5.45 -13.92
N ALA A 232 -18.68 4.30 -14.56
CA ALA A 232 -17.65 3.38 -15.01
C ALA A 232 -16.63 4.07 -15.93
N ASN A 233 -17.10 4.82 -16.94
CA ASN A 233 -16.23 5.57 -17.84
C ASN A 233 -15.44 6.68 -17.13
N LEU A 234 -16.06 7.38 -16.17
CA LEU A 234 -15.38 8.37 -15.34
C LEU A 234 -14.21 7.74 -14.56
N THR A 235 -14.43 6.57 -13.95
CA THR A 235 -13.37 5.86 -13.23
C THR A 235 -12.24 5.34 -14.13
N LEU A 236 -12.54 5.01 -15.39
CA LEU A 236 -11.51 4.62 -16.36
C LEU A 236 -10.63 5.81 -16.75
N ARG A 237 -11.19 7.01 -16.91
CA ARG A 237 -10.40 8.25 -17.13
C ARG A 237 -9.57 8.63 -15.91
N MET A 238 -10.11 8.49 -14.70
CA MET A 238 -9.31 8.63 -13.46
C MET A 238 -8.11 7.66 -13.47
N ARG A 239 -8.35 6.42 -13.88
CA ARG A 239 -7.33 5.37 -13.94
C ARG A 239 -6.23 5.67 -14.94
N SER A 240 -6.57 6.19 -16.11
CA SER A 240 -5.60 6.54 -17.17
C SER A 240 -4.84 7.83 -16.89
N GLY A 241 -5.35 8.68 -15.99
CA GLY A 241 -4.82 10.01 -15.73
C GLY A 241 -5.10 11.00 -16.88
N GLU A 242 -6.04 10.67 -17.78
CA GLU A 242 -6.45 11.54 -18.86
C GLU A 242 -7.36 12.66 -18.36
N ASP A 243 -7.09 13.88 -18.83
CA ASP A 243 -7.90 15.07 -18.60
C ASP A 243 -8.38 15.26 -17.14
N PRO A 244 -7.46 15.47 -16.19
CA PRO A 244 -7.80 15.61 -14.77
C PRO A 244 -8.79 16.75 -14.48
N ASP A 245 -8.76 17.80 -15.29
CA ASP A 245 -9.64 18.96 -15.12
C ASP A 245 -11.10 18.59 -15.42
N THR A 246 -11.38 17.93 -16.55
CA THR A 246 -12.72 17.43 -16.86
C THR A 246 -13.18 16.35 -15.88
N VAL A 247 -12.30 15.44 -15.49
CA VAL A 247 -12.63 14.40 -14.49
C VAL A 247 -13.03 15.03 -13.16
N ALA A 248 -12.31 16.04 -12.66
CA ALA A 248 -12.63 16.74 -11.44
C ALA A 248 -13.99 17.47 -11.55
N HIS A 249 -14.23 18.16 -12.66
CA HIS A 249 -15.50 18.82 -12.93
C HIS A 249 -16.69 17.83 -12.93
N GLU A 250 -16.55 16.68 -13.60
CA GLU A 250 -17.59 15.66 -13.65
C GLU A 250 -17.82 15.00 -12.28
N LEU A 251 -16.80 14.82 -11.45
CA LEU A 251 -16.95 14.33 -10.07
C LEU A 251 -17.78 15.32 -9.22
N VAL A 252 -17.52 16.62 -9.34
CA VAL A 252 -18.25 17.65 -8.59
C VAL A 252 -19.69 17.77 -9.10
N THR A 253 -19.89 17.94 -10.40
CA THR A 253 -21.21 18.13 -11.00
C THR A 253 -22.08 16.87 -10.95
N GLY A 254 -21.45 15.68 -10.97
CA GLY A 254 -22.10 14.39 -10.81
C GLY A 254 -22.50 14.05 -9.36
N GLY A 255 -22.22 14.95 -8.38
CA GLY A 255 -22.60 14.74 -6.98
C GLY A 255 -21.74 13.73 -6.23
N HIS A 256 -20.54 13.44 -6.75
CA HIS A 256 -19.56 12.55 -6.13
C HIS A 256 -18.62 13.24 -5.14
N VAL A 257 -18.87 14.54 -4.88
CA VAL A 257 -18.05 15.35 -3.99
C VAL A 257 -18.91 16.02 -2.94
N ARG A 258 -18.45 15.99 -1.70
CA ARG A 258 -19.04 16.73 -0.58
C ARG A 258 -17.99 17.62 0.04
N THR A 259 -18.38 18.83 0.38
CA THR A 259 -17.49 19.85 0.93
C THR A 259 -17.89 20.27 2.32
N ALA A 260 -16.93 20.74 3.11
CA ALA A 260 -17.15 21.44 4.36
C ALA A 260 -16.14 22.59 4.49
N ALA A 261 -16.45 23.60 5.29
CA ALA A 261 -15.59 24.77 5.44
C ALA A 261 -14.35 24.48 6.29
N THR A 262 -14.45 23.53 7.22
CA THR A 262 -13.37 23.17 8.14
C THR A 262 -13.17 21.65 8.21
N MET A 263 -11.97 21.22 8.63
CA MET A 263 -11.67 19.80 8.83
C MET A 263 -12.60 19.16 9.90
N THR A 264 -12.94 19.89 10.95
CA THR A 264 -13.84 19.41 12.01
C THR A 264 -15.25 19.14 11.46
N GLU A 265 -15.79 20.05 10.66
CA GLU A 265 -17.08 19.86 9.98
C GLU A 265 -17.01 18.71 8.98
N LEU A 266 -15.88 18.59 8.25
CA LEU A 266 -15.68 17.51 7.29
C LEU A 266 -15.69 16.14 7.99
N HIS A 267 -14.95 15.98 9.08
CA HIS A 267 -14.93 14.75 9.86
C HIS A 267 -16.31 14.40 10.42
N ALA A 268 -17.08 15.40 10.88
CA ALA A 268 -18.47 15.20 11.32
C ALA A 268 -19.36 14.72 10.16
N ALA A 269 -19.25 15.35 8.99
CA ALA A 269 -20.00 14.96 7.80
C ALA A 269 -19.62 13.54 7.31
N MET A 270 -18.32 13.20 7.31
CA MET A 270 -17.85 11.86 6.97
C MET A 270 -18.35 10.80 7.95
N ARG A 271 -18.33 11.08 9.27
CA ARG A 271 -18.91 10.23 10.31
C ARG A 271 -20.39 9.96 10.07
N ASP A 272 -21.16 11.03 9.85
CA ASP A 272 -22.61 10.93 9.69
C ASP A 272 -22.98 10.16 8.42
N ARG A 273 -22.27 10.44 7.33
CA ARG A 273 -22.44 9.71 6.06
C ARG A 273 -22.05 8.23 6.17
N TYR A 274 -20.95 7.92 6.88
CA TYR A 274 -20.59 6.54 7.16
C TYR A 274 -21.68 5.79 7.93
N LEU A 275 -22.24 6.42 8.97
CA LEU A 275 -23.30 5.82 9.79
C LEU A 275 -24.62 5.62 9.02
N GLU A 276 -24.89 6.47 8.05
CA GLU A 276 -26.01 6.30 7.13
C GLU A 276 -25.79 5.09 6.22
N LEU A 277 -24.66 5.04 5.54
CA LEU A 277 -24.32 3.96 4.61
C LEU A 277 -24.13 2.60 5.31
N ALA A 278 -23.61 2.59 6.55
CA ALA A 278 -23.42 1.38 7.33
C ALA A 278 -24.73 0.68 7.76
N GLY A 279 -25.87 1.35 7.62
CA GLY A 279 -27.19 0.74 7.82
C GLY A 279 -27.63 -0.23 6.75
N HIS A 280 -26.99 -0.24 5.58
CA HIS A 280 -27.27 -1.17 4.48
C HIS A 280 -26.66 -2.55 4.73
N LYS A 281 -27.20 -3.57 4.06
CA LYS A 281 -26.73 -4.96 4.20
C LYS A 281 -25.28 -5.16 3.80
N ASP A 282 -24.86 -4.45 2.76
CA ASP A 282 -23.48 -4.41 2.30
C ASP A 282 -22.75 -3.27 3.06
N ARG A 283 -21.53 -3.53 3.54
CA ARG A 283 -20.77 -2.60 4.36
C ARG A 283 -20.52 -1.25 3.66
N ALA A 284 -20.30 -0.21 4.45
CA ALA A 284 -19.67 1.02 4.02
C ALA A 284 -18.16 0.96 4.24
N ALA A 285 -17.39 1.62 3.38
CA ALA A 285 -15.97 1.89 3.57
C ALA A 285 -15.74 3.39 3.75
N LEU A 286 -14.97 3.75 4.76
CA LEU A 286 -14.46 5.10 4.95
C LEU A 286 -12.95 5.03 4.93
N CYS A 287 -12.33 5.71 3.98
CA CYS A 287 -10.90 5.66 3.77
C CYS A 287 -10.27 7.05 3.70
N VAL A 288 -9.11 7.17 4.30
CA VAL A 288 -8.37 8.41 4.45
C VAL A 288 -6.89 8.23 4.14
N ALA A 289 -6.17 9.34 4.01
CA ALA A 289 -4.78 9.33 3.62
C ALA A 289 -3.84 8.82 4.72
N THR A 290 -4.17 9.06 6.01
CA THR A 290 -3.24 8.84 7.12
C THR A 290 -3.81 7.94 8.21
N ASN A 291 -2.90 7.32 8.99
CA ASN A 291 -3.30 6.53 10.16
C ASN A 291 -3.90 7.40 11.27
N GLU A 292 -3.43 8.63 11.42
CA GLU A 292 -3.90 9.57 12.45
C GLU A 292 -5.35 9.96 12.19
N GLU A 293 -5.67 10.30 10.96
CA GLU A 293 -7.03 10.62 10.54
C GLU A 293 -7.95 9.39 10.68
N THR A 294 -7.41 8.19 10.40
CA THR A 294 -8.10 6.92 10.66
C THR A 294 -8.48 6.77 12.13
N VAL A 295 -7.56 7.07 13.07
CA VAL A 295 -7.85 7.00 14.51
C VAL A 295 -8.90 8.02 14.90
N THR A 296 -8.75 9.28 14.45
CA THR A 296 -9.71 10.36 14.75
C THR A 296 -11.14 9.99 14.32
N LEU A 297 -11.30 9.50 13.09
CA LEU A 297 -12.62 9.11 12.57
C LEU A 297 -13.16 7.86 13.25
N ASN A 298 -12.32 6.89 13.60
CA ASN A 298 -12.74 5.73 14.38
C ASN A 298 -13.31 6.15 15.73
N ASP A 299 -12.64 7.05 16.43
CA ASP A 299 -13.09 7.55 17.72
C ASP A 299 -14.42 8.31 17.60
N LEU A 300 -14.54 9.23 16.63
CA LEU A 300 -15.78 9.98 16.37
C LEU A 300 -16.97 9.07 16.01
N ILE A 301 -16.75 8.05 15.22
CA ILE A 301 -17.80 7.08 14.83
C ILE A 301 -18.18 6.24 16.04
N GLN A 302 -17.20 5.77 16.83
CA GLN A 302 -17.46 4.99 18.03
C GLN A 302 -18.29 5.80 19.04
N GLU A 303 -17.91 7.05 19.33
CA GLU A 303 -18.67 7.94 20.23
C GLU A 303 -20.11 8.08 19.78
N GLN A 304 -20.34 8.33 18.49
CA GLN A 304 -21.69 8.47 17.96
C GLN A 304 -22.49 7.16 18.04
N ARG A 305 -21.84 6.01 17.86
CA ARG A 305 -22.47 4.68 18.02
C ARG A 305 -22.82 4.37 19.47
N ILE A 306 -22.03 4.85 20.44
CA ILE A 306 -22.33 4.77 21.88
C ILE A 306 -23.58 5.62 22.18
N VAL A 307 -23.62 6.87 21.69
CA VAL A 307 -24.79 7.75 21.86
C VAL A 307 -26.07 7.13 21.28
N ARG A 308 -25.96 6.44 20.14
CA ARG A 308 -27.08 5.72 19.51
C ARG A 308 -27.43 4.38 20.17
N GLY A 309 -26.71 3.97 21.21
CA GLY A 309 -26.92 2.68 21.90
C GLY A 309 -26.54 1.44 21.07
N GLN A 310 -25.77 1.62 19.98
CA GLN A 310 -25.32 0.54 19.09
C GLN A 310 -24.07 -0.17 19.64
N VAL A 311 -23.36 0.50 20.51
CA VAL A 311 -22.16 0.02 21.22
C VAL A 311 -22.40 0.19 22.71
N THR A 312 -22.08 -0.83 23.50
CA THR A 312 -22.32 -0.77 24.95
C THR A 312 -21.18 -0.08 25.68
N GLY A 313 -21.49 0.82 26.62
CA GLY A 313 -20.50 1.65 27.33
C GLY A 313 -19.58 0.91 28.33
N LYS A 314 -19.60 -0.44 28.37
CA LYS A 314 -18.69 -1.22 29.23
C LYS A 314 -17.39 -1.54 28.48
N VAL A 315 -16.26 -1.04 28.98
CA VAL A 315 -14.91 -1.33 28.45
C VAL A 315 -14.61 -2.82 28.52
N LEU A 316 -14.30 -3.41 27.40
CA LEU A 316 -13.86 -4.81 27.32
C LEU A 316 -12.34 -4.94 27.26
N ALA A 317 -11.68 -4.02 26.55
CA ALA A 317 -10.23 -4.01 26.34
C ALA A 317 -9.75 -2.66 25.79
N SER A 318 -8.43 -2.47 25.71
CA SER A 318 -7.81 -1.34 25.00
C SER A 318 -6.91 -1.85 23.88
N THR A 319 -6.80 -1.10 22.80
CA THR A 319 -5.93 -1.39 21.66
C THR A 319 -4.52 -0.84 21.91
N ARG A 320 -3.58 -1.17 21.04
CA ARG A 320 -2.19 -0.69 21.14
C ARG A 320 -2.06 0.83 20.96
N ASP A 321 -2.93 1.44 20.17
CA ASP A 321 -2.99 2.89 19.92
C ASP A 321 -3.76 3.67 21.00
N GLY A 322 -4.21 3.00 22.05
CA GLY A 322 -4.91 3.60 23.19
C GLY A 322 -6.43 3.70 23.02
N SER A 323 -6.98 3.31 21.89
CA SER A 323 -8.44 3.27 21.69
C SER A 323 -9.08 2.22 22.59
N VAL A 324 -10.31 2.44 23.01
CA VAL A 324 -11.06 1.52 23.89
C VAL A 324 -11.98 0.65 23.04
N ILE A 325 -12.12 -0.61 23.39
CA ILE A 325 -13.01 -1.57 22.72
C ILE A 325 -14.21 -1.87 23.61
N TYR A 326 -15.40 -1.77 23.03
CA TYR A 326 -16.68 -2.10 23.65
C TYR A 326 -17.37 -3.27 22.91
N ALA A 327 -18.41 -3.83 23.52
CA ALA A 327 -19.27 -4.77 22.80
C ALA A 327 -20.09 -4.05 21.74
N GLY A 328 -20.11 -4.60 20.53
CA GLY A 328 -20.73 -3.99 19.36
C GLY A 328 -19.75 -3.24 18.45
N ASP A 329 -18.50 -3.01 18.90
CA ASP A 329 -17.50 -2.37 18.06
C ASP A 329 -17.13 -3.23 16.84
N VAL A 330 -16.77 -2.55 15.76
CA VAL A 330 -16.15 -3.15 14.59
C VAL A 330 -14.63 -2.97 14.70
N VAL A 331 -13.91 -4.07 14.69
CA VAL A 331 -12.45 -4.11 14.85
C VAL A 331 -11.80 -4.90 13.73
N GLN A 332 -10.53 -4.63 13.46
CA GLN A 332 -9.70 -5.45 12.58
C GLN A 332 -8.51 -6.05 13.33
N THR A 333 -8.15 -7.25 12.93
CA THR A 333 -6.92 -7.90 13.39
C THR A 333 -5.70 -7.29 12.69
N ARG A 334 -4.61 -7.06 13.43
CA ARG A 334 -3.37 -6.42 12.94
C ARG A 334 -2.25 -7.42 12.64
N GLN A 335 -2.47 -8.69 12.90
CA GLN A 335 -1.50 -9.76 12.66
C GLN A 335 -2.22 -11.05 12.29
N ASN A 336 -1.55 -11.89 11.49
CA ASN A 336 -1.99 -13.26 11.29
C ASN A 336 -1.74 -14.08 12.56
N ASP A 337 -2.72 -14.85 12.97
CA ASP A 337 -2.59 -15.79 14.09
C ASP A 337 -3.30 -17.10 13.70
N SER A 338 -2.49 -18.13 13.40
CA SER A 338 -3.01 -19.43 12.95
C SER A 338 -3.67 -20.21 14.08
N GLU A 339 -3.26 -20.01 15.35
CA GLU A 339 -3.86 -20.68 16.51
C GLU A 339 -5.27 -20.17 16.78
N GLN A 340 -5.48 -18.87 16.57
CA GLN A 340 -6.79 -18.22 16.73
C GLN A 340 -7.60 -18.18 15.44
N ASN A 341 -7.05 -18.72 14.35
CA ASN A 341 -7.65 -18.70 13.01
C ASN A 341 -8.08 -17.29 12.57
N VAL A 342 -7.20 -16.31 12.77
CA VAL A 342 -7.42 -14.92 12.33
C VAL A 342 -6.37 -14.48 11.32
N GLU A 343 -6.80 -13.65 10.39
CA GLU A 343 -5.96 -13.07 9.36
C GLU A 343 -5.75 -11.58 9.61
N ASN A 344 -4.59 -11.05 9.21
CA ASN A 344 -4.32 -9.62 9.28
C ASN A 344 -5.36 -8.85 8.44
N ARG A 345 -5.88 -7.77 9.00
CA ARG A 345 -6.94 -6.91 8.42
C ARG A 345 -8.30 -7.61 8.23
N GLN A 346 -8.53 -8.74 8.85
CA GLN A 346 -9.86 -9.33 8.91
C GLN A 346 -10.75 -8.53 9.85
N VAL A 347 -11.99 -8.27 9.43
CA VAL A 347 -12.93 -7.39 10.15
C VAL A 347 -13.91 -8.20 10.98
N TRP A 348 -14.13 -7.77 12.21
CA TRP A 348 -14.90 -8.48 13.20
C TRP A 348 -15.81 -7.54 13.98
N THR A 349 -16.95 -8.03 14.44
CA THR A 349 -17.75 -7.40 15.49
C THR A 349 -17.40 -7.99 16.84
N VAL A 350 -17.11 -7.15 17.81
CA VAL A 350 -16.85 -7.58 19.18
C VAL A 350 -18.15 -7.94 19.89
N ARG A 351 -18.29 -9.17 20.37
CA ARG A 351 -19.50 -9.63 21.03
C ARG A 351 -19.43 -9.49 22.53
N LYS A 352 -18.41 -10.05 23.16
CA LYS A 352 -18.23 -10.01 24.60
C LYS A 352 -16.80 -10.39 25.03
N LYS A 353 -16.45 -10.07 26.27
CA LYS A 353 -15.28 -10.61 26.94
C LYS A 353 -15.69 -11.89 27.69
N THR A 354 -14.91 -12.95 27.49
CA THR A 354 -15.13 -14.22 28.18
C THR A 354 -14.62 -14.17 29.64
N PRO A 355 -15.03 -15.07 30.51
CA PRO A 355 -14.48 -15.15 31.88
C PRO A 355 -12.96 -15.38 31.91
N THR A 356 -12.39 -15.98 30.85
CA THR A 356 -10.95 -16.19 30.67
C THR A 356 -10.21 -14.98 30.13
N GLY A 357 -10.86 -13.83 29.99
CA GLY A 357 -10.27 -12.57 29.49
C GLY A 357 -10.16 -12.44 27.98
N LYS A 358 -10.54 -13.47 27.21
CA LYS A 358 -10.53 -13.44 25.73
C LYS A 358 -11.71 -12.63 25.20
N LEU A 359 -11.53 -11.97 24.04
CA LEU A 359 -12.62 -11.33 23.30
C LEU A 359 -13.25 -12.32 22.32
N LEU A 360 -14.57 -12.50 22.40
CA LEU A 360 -15.34 -13.22 21.39
C LEU A 360 -15.64 -12.27 20.24
N LEU A 361 -15.15 -12.62 19.07
CA LEU A 361 -15.30 -11.87 17.82
C LEU A 361 -16.18 -12.67 16.86
N GLU A 362 -17.05 -11.97 16.12
CA GLU A 362 -17.83 -12.54 15.01
C GLU A 362 -17.46 -11.84 13.71
N SER A 363 -17.19 -12.64 12.67
CA SER A 363 -16.78 -12.12 11.37
C SER A 363 -17.89 -11.28 10.73
N VAL A 364 -17.52 -10.10 10.22
CA VAL A 364 -18.42 -9.24 9.45
C VAL A 364 -18.68 -9.82 8.06
N ASP A 365 -17.67 -10.45 7.47
CA ASP A 365 -17.72 -10.98 6.10
C ASP A 365 -18.27 -12.40 5.97
N GLN A 366 -18.25 -13.17 7.06
CA GLN A 366 -18.64 -14.58 7.05
C GLN A 366 -19.62 -14.85 8.20
N LYS A 367 -20.91 -14.91 7.85
CA LYS A 367 -21.96 -15.13 8.82
C LYS A 367 -21.73 -16.44 9.62
N GLY A 368 -21.75 -16.33 10.94
CA GLY A 368 -21.56 -17.44 11.85
C GLY A 368 -20.12 -17.83 12.14
N LEU A 369 -19.13 -17.24 11.47
CA LEU A 369 -17.72 -17.44 11.83
C LEU A 369 -17.40 -16.64 13.08
N THR A 370 -16.96 -17.34 14.14
CA THR A 370 -16.55 -16.73 15.39
C THR A 370 -15.13 -17.16 15.75
N THR A 371 -14.42 -16.31 16.49
CA THR A 371 -13.11 -16.62 17.05
C THR A 371 -12.94 -15.96 18.42
N MET A 372 -11.93 -16.42 19.16
CA MET A 372 -11.58 -15.85 20.47
C MET A 372 -10.14 -15.36 20.47
N VAL A 373 -9.95 -14.06 20.65
CA VAL A 373 -8.63 -13.41 20.63
C VAL A 373 -8.14 -13.15 22.05
N ASN A 374 -6.88 -13.54 22.32
CA ASN A 374 -6.26 -13.44 23.65
C ASN A 374 -5.81 -12.02 24.03
N ALA A 375 -5.48 -11.19 23.03
CA ALA A 375 -4.85 -9.90 23.27
C ALA A 375 -5.50 -8.81 22.42
N ALA A 376 -5.97 -7.76 23.08
CA ALA A 376 -6.54 -6.59 22.40
C ALA A 376 -5.49 -5.72 21.71
N ASP A 377 -4.21 -5.83 22.08
CA ASP A 377 -3.08 -5.18 21.42
C ASP A 377 -2.89 -5.60 19.96
N LYS A 378 -3.51 -6.70 19.55
CA LYS A 378 -3.55 -7.18 18.14
C LYS A 378 -4.74 -6.64 17.35
N LEU A 379 -5.61 -5.86 17.97
CA LEU A 379 -6.81 -5.31 17.35
C LEU A 379 -6.68 -3.80 17.16
N ALA A 380 -7.44 -3.25 16.22
CA ALA A 380 -7.70 -1.83 16.08
C ALA A 380 -9.16 -1.62 15.68
N LEU A 381 -9.74 -0.47 15.99
CA LEU A 381 -11.05 -0.07 15.46
C LEU A 381 -11.02 -0.08 13.93
N ALA A 382 -12.13 -0.39 13.30
CA ALA A 382 -12.23 -0.60 11.86
C ALA A 382 -13.46 0.03 11.21
N TYR A 383 -13.89 1.17 11.69
CA TYR A 383 -14.90 1.99 11.04
C TYR A 383 -14.30 2.77 9.87
N ALA A 384 -13.13 3.36 10.10
CA ALA A 384 -12.30 3.99 9.09
C ALA A 384 -11.01 3.20 8.87
N SER A 385 -10.39 3.35 7.71
CA SER A 385 -9.16 2.69 7.31
C SER A 385 -8.34 3.59 6.38
N THR A 386 -7.06 3.28 6.20
CA THR A 386 -6.28 3.89 5.13
C THR A 386 -6.66 3.29 3.77
N ILE A 387 -6.34 3.98 2.68
CA ILE A 387 -6.55 3.50 1.29
C ILE A 387 -5.99 2.08 1.09
N HIS A 388 -4.77 1.81 1.57
CA HIS A 388 -4.18 0.45 1.52
C HIS A 388 -4.99 -0.59 2.30
N GLY A 389 -5.74 -0.15 3.32
CA GLY A 389 -6.53 -1.04 4.17
C GLY A 389 -7.75 -1.62 3.49
N ILE A 390 -8.36 -0.86 2.56
CA ILE A 390 -9.59 -1.23 1.85
C ILE A 390 -9.36 -1.83 0.47
N GLN A 391 -8.11 -1.92 0.02
CA GLN A 391 -7.80 -2.48 -1.29
C GLN A 391 -8.29 -3.94 -1.40
N GLY A 392 -8.91 -4.27 -2.52
CA GLY A 392 -9.54 -5.59 -2.74
C GLY A 392 -10.96 -5.73 -2.15
N GLU A 393 -11.45 -4.77 -1.36
CA GLU A 393 -12.83 -4.80 -0.84
C GLU A 393 -13.85 -4.31 -1.87
N THR A 394 -15.09 -4.76 -1.71
CA THR A 394 -16.26 -4.25 -2.42
C THR A 394 -17.37 -4.04 -1.40
N VAL A 395 -17.94 -2.84 -1.38
CA VAL A 395 -18.91 -2.39 -0.37
C VAL A 395 -20.11 -1.75 -1.05
N HIS A 396 -21.16 -1.45 -0.28
CA HIS A 396 -22.32 -0.70 -0.77
C HIS A 396 -21.94 0.73 -1.15
N GLY A 397 -21.31 1.45 -0.22
CA GLY A 397 -20.86 2.82 -0.43
C GLY A 397 -19.46 3.07 0.12
N ALA A 398 -18.72 3.93 -0.54
CA ALA A 398 -17.36 4.32 -0.18
C ALA A 398 -17.24 5.83 0.00
N ILE A 399 -16.56 6.22 1.06
CA ILE A 399 -16.23 7.60 1.42
C ILE A 399 -14.71 7.74 1.38
N VAL A 400 -14.22 8.75 0.69
CA VAL A 400 -12.80 9.05 0.55
C VAL A 400 -12.51 10.41 1.16
N GLY A 401 -11.65 10.47 2.17
CA GLY A 401 -11.21 11.71 2.79
C GLY A 401 -10.18 12.48 1.96
N PRO A 402 -9.82 13.69 2.39
CA PRO A 402 -8.91 14.56 1.68
C PRO A 402 -7.45 14.06 1.67
N GLY A 403 -6.61 14.68 0.86
CA GLY A 403 -5.17 14.46 0.90
C GLY A 403 -4.66 13.17 0.23
N VAL A 404 -5.55 12.36 -0.36
CA VAL A 404 -5.16 11.19 -1.14
C VAL A 404 -4.59 11.58 -2.51
N ASP A 405 -3.68 10.75 -3.04
CA ASP A 405 -3.14 10.89 -4.39
C ASP A 405 -4.08 10.28 -5.46
N ALA A 406 -3.69 10.33 -6.72
CA ALA A 406 -4.49 9.80 -7.83
C ALA A 406 -4.84 8.32 -7.65
N ALA A 407 -3.88 7.49 -7.25
CA ALA A 407 -4.11 6.07 -7.03
C ALA A 407 -5.05 5.83 -5.83
N GLY A 408 -4.88 6.61 -4.76
CA GLY A 408 -5.75 6.57 -3.58
C GLY A 408 -7.18 7.00 -3.89
N LEU A 409 -7.35 8.07 -4.67
CA LEU A 409 -8.65 8.56 -5.11
C LEU A 409 -9.35 7.52 -5.99
N TYR A 410 -8.63 6.97 -6.98
CA TYR A 410 -9.13 5.90 -7.84
C TYR A 410 -9.52 4.65 -7.04
N VAL A 411 -8.64 4.17 -6.16
CA VAL A 411 -8.94 3.00 -5.33
C VAL A 411 -10.15 3.26 -4.44
N GLY A 412 -10.19 4.39 -3.75
CA GLY A 412 -11.27 4.72 -2.83
C GLY A 412 -12.62 4.84 -3.54
N LEU A 413 -12.70 5.65 -4.60
CA LEU A 413 -13.92 5.90 -5.38
C LEU A 413 -14.35 4.70 -6.27
N THR A 414 -13.60 3.60 -6.23
CA THR A 414 -14.01 2.35 -6.91
C THR A 414 -14.39 1.22 -5.96
N ARG A 415 -14.51 1.47 -4.65
CA ARG A 415 -14.91 0.43 -3.68
C ARG A 415 -16.42 0.22 -3.60
N GLY A 416 -17.21 1.30 -3.67
CA GLY A 416 -18.66 1.25 -3.60
C GLY A 416 -19.30 0.69 -4.88
N LYS A 417 -20.39 -0.06 -4.70
CA LYS A 417 -21.23 -0.49 -5.82
C LYS A 417 -22.24 0.60 -6.23
N HIS A 418 -22.79 1.32 -5.25
CA HIS A 418 -23.87 2.27 -5.44
C HIS A 418 -23.46 3.71 -5.14
N VAL A 419 -22.64 3.92 -4.11
CA VAL A 419 -22.23 5.25 -3.65
C VAL A 419 -20.71 5.33 -3.59
N ASN A 420 -20.14 6.38 -4.18
CA ASN A 420 -18.72 6.69 -4.10
C ASN A 420 -18.59 8.21 -3.99
N GLU A 421 -18.13 8.71 -2.84
CA GLU A 421 -18.08 10.12 -2.53
C GLU A 421 -16.71 10.51 -1.99
N ALA A 422 -16.14 11.60 -2.54
CA ALA A 422 -14.94 12.26 -2.01
C ALA A 422 -15.38 13.42 -1.09
N PHE A 423 -14.70 13.57 0.03
CA PHE A 423 -14.92 14.62 1.01
C PHE A 423 -13.74 15.57 1.05
N LEU A 424 -13.99 16.88 0.89
CA LEU A 424 -12.94 17.90 0.76
C LEU A 424 -13.23 19.11 1.64
N VAL A 425 -12.18 19.74 2.15
CA VAL A 425 -12.29 21.05 2.80
C VAL A 425 -12.26 22.13 1.73
N ALA A 426 -13.41 22.65 1.34
CA ALA A 426 -13.51 23.65 0.29
C ALA A 426 -14.64 24.63 0.57
N SER A 427 -14.47 25.89 0.15
CA SER A 427 -15.47 26.96 0.30
C SER A 427 -16.56 26.89 -0.76
N ASP A 428 -16.25 26.30 -1.91
CA ASP A 428 -17.11 26.25 -3.09
C ASP A 428 -16.65 25.12 -4.03
N ASP A 429 -17.46 24.82 -5.04
CA ASP A 429 -17.20 23.78 -6.03
C ASP A 429 -15.90 24.02 -6.81
N ALA A 430 -15.59 25.27 -7.15
CA ALA A 430 -14.37 25.61 -7.86
C ALA A 430 -13.11 25.33 -7.01
N ALA A 431 -13.18 25.54 -5.70
CA ALA A 431 -12.11 25.15 -4.79
C ALA A 431 -11.98 23.63 -4.66
N ALA A 432 -13.10 22.91 -4.64
CA ALA A 432 -13.12 21.45 -4.63
C ALA A 432 -12.52 20.87 -5.93
N GLU A 433 -12.90 21.40 -7.10
CA GLU A 433 -12.34 21.00 -8.38
C GLU A 433 -10.81 21.18 -8.42
N ARG A 434 -10.28 22.33 -7.97
CA ARG A 434 -8.82 22.56 -7.91
C ARG A 434 -8.10 21.53 -7.05
N GLN A 435 -8.66 21.18 -5.88
CA GLN A 435 -8.07 20.16 -5.01
C GLN A 435 -8.11 18.76 -5.64
N LEU A 436 -9.19 18.41 -6.33
CA LEU A 436 -9.30 17.15 -7.07
C LEU A 436 -8.28 17.07 -8.20
N VAL A 437 -8.16 18.15 -8.99
CA VAL A 437 -7.15 18.24 -10.07
C VAL A 437 -5.74 18.05 -9.49
N GLU A 438 -5.43 18.69 -8.37
CA GLU A 438 -4.15 18.50 -7.69
C GLU A 438 -3.96 17.04 -7.24
N SER A 439 -4.99 16.42 -6.65
CA SER A 439 -4.96 15.02 -6.25
C SER A 439 -4.78 14.07 -7.44
N LEU A 440 -5.50 14.29 -8.54
CA LEU A 440 -5.41 13.50 -9.78
C LEU A 440 -4.06 13.65 -10.49
N ARG A 441 -3.38 14.79 -10.31
CA ARG A 441 -2.03 15.01 -10.85
C ARG A 441 -0.92 14.49 -9.93
N ARG A 442 -1.22 14.25 -8.65
CA ARG A 442 -0.29 13.62 -7.71
C ARG A 442 -0.36 12.11 -7.87
N GLY A 443 0.72 11.48 -8.19
CA GLY A 443 0.84 10.03 -8.19
C GLY A 443 2.09 9.60 -8.91
N ASP A 444 2.82 8.68 -8.32
CA ASP A 444 3.83 7.92 -9.01
C ASP A 444 3.13 6.78 -9.75
N LEU A 445 2.97 6.93 -11.07
CA LEU A 445 2.67 5.77 -11.92
C LEU A 445 3.74 4.71 -11.64
N GLU A 446 3.36 3.44 -11.59
CA GLU A 446 4.29 2.34 -11.43
C GLU A 446 5.40 2.45 -12.49
N ALA A 447 6.53 3.04 -12.11
CA ALA A 447 7.67 3.19 -13.00
C ALA A 447 8.55 1.95 -12.89
N SER A 448 8.84 1.33 -14.03
CA SER A 448 9.81 0.22 -14.05
C SER A 448 11.21 0.74 -13.67
N LEU A 449 12.07 -0.14 -13.14
CA LEU A 449 13.49 0.19 -12.92
C LEU A 449 14.14 0.80 -14.18
N HIS A 450 13.70 0.39 -15.37
CA HIS A 450 14.19 0.90 -16.63
C HIS A 450 13.69 2.33 -16.91
N ASP A 451 12.47 2.66 -16.54
CA ASP A 451 11.92 4.00 -16.71
C ASP A 451 12.52 4.98 -15.71
N ASN A 452 12.70 4.55 -14.47
CA ASN A 452 13.44 5.31 -13.46
C ASN A 452 14.89 5.55 -13.89
N TYR A 453 15.55 4.55 -14.45
CA TYR A 453 16.87 4.67 -15.03
C TYR A 453 16.90 5.67 -16.20
N ARG A 454 15.94 5.62 -17.10
CA ARG A 454 15.83 6.57 -18.23
C ARG A 454 15.53 7.99 -17.74
N ALA A 455 14.70 8.16 -16.71
CA ALA A 455 14.40 9.45 -16.12
C ALA A 455 15.66 10.04 -15.48
N LEU A 456 16.37 9.26 -14.66
CA LEU A 456 17.65 9.64 -14.07
C LEU A 456 18.68 10.07 -15.13
N HIS A 457 18.79 9.30 -16.22
CA HIS A 457 19.68 9.65 -17.33
C HIS A 457 19.32 10.97 -18.01
N ARG A 458 18.04 11.24 -18.21
CA ARG A 458 17.58 12.52 -18.76
C ARG A 458 17.87 13.68 -17.82
N GLU A 459 17.62 13.51 -16.54
CA GLU A 459 17.85 14.51 -15.50
C GLU A 459 19.33 14.84 -15.33
N LEU A 460 20.19 13.83 -15.36
CA LEU A 460 21.64 14.01 -15.29
C LEU A 460 22.27 14.43 -16.63
N ARG A 461 21.47 14.64 -17.69
CA ARG A 461 21.94 14.94 -19.06
C ARG A 461 23.00 13.95 -19.57
N ILE A 462 22.97 12.72 -19.09
CA ILE A 462 23.87 11.66 -19.49
C ILE A 462 23.27 10.99 -20.74
N SER A 463 24.00 10.99 -21.85
CA SER A 463 23.52 10.39 -23.09
C SER A 463 23.29 8.89 -22.96
N ALA A 464 22.06 8.44 -23.23
CA ALA A 464 21.72 7.02 -23.25
C ALA A 464 22.47 6.22 -24.35
N ARG A 465 23.07 6.92 -25.34
CA ARG A 465 23.85 6.31 -26.42
C ARG A 465 25.27 5.90 -25.98
N GLU A 466 25.77 6.48 -24.91
CA GLU A 466 27.16 6.28 -24.46
C GLU A 466 27.37 5.07 -23.57
N GLY A 467 26.38 4.20 -23.40
CA GLY A 467 26.52 2.93 -22.67
C GLY A 467 27.05 3.10 -21.24
N VAL A 468 26.45 4.02 -20.49
CA VAL A 468 26.91 4.59 -19.21
C VAL A 468 27.40 3.56 -18.17
N PHE A 469 26.97 2.31 -18.27
CA PHE A 469 27.33 1.27 -17.31
C PHE A 469 28.08 0.08 -17.94
N ALA A 470 28.60 0.23 -19.16
CA ALA A 470 29.54 -0.75 -19.69
C ALA A 470 30.95 -0.42 -19.15
N PRO A 471 31.58 -1.28 -18.34
CA PRO A 471 32.89 -1.00 -17.74
C PRO A 471 33.94 -0.54 -18.74
N THR A 472 33.88 -1.03 -19.97
CA THR A 472 34.81 -0.71 -21.06
C THR A 472 34.71 0.74 -21.59
N HIS A 473 33.58 1.43 -21.42
CA HIS A 473 33.41 2.81 -21.91
C HIS A 473 33.93 3.87 -20.92
N TRP A 474 34.01 3.55 -19.63
CA TRP A 474 34.48 4.50 -18.62
C TRP A 474 35.96 4.83 -18.77
N GLN A 475 36.75 3.86 -19.17
CA GLN A 475 38.21 4.02 -19.37
C GLN A 475 38.59 5.03 -20.47
N GLN A 476 37.63 5.40 -21.32
CA GLN A 476 37.83 6.31 -22.47
C GLN A 476 37.25 7.71 -22.25
N ARG A 477 36.65 7.99 -21.10
CA ARG A 477 35.98 9.29 -20.85
C ARG A 477 36.98 10.37 -20.44
N PRO A 478 36.91 11.59 -21.05
CA PRO A 478 37.74 12.71 -20.63
C PRO A 478 37.42 13.16 -19.20
N ALA A 479 38.40 13.72 -18.52
CA ALA A 479 38.27 14.23 -17.14
C ALA A 479 37.14 15.28 -16.98
N GLY A 480 36.75 15.99 -18.04
CA GLY A 480 35.62 16.93 -18.07
C GLY A 480 34.28 16.35 -17.66
N HIS A 481 34.06 15.03 -17.77
CA HIS A 481 32.83 14.37 -17.32
C HIS A 481 32.67 14.33 -15.79
N VAL A 482 33.72 14.58 -15.01
CA VAL A 482 33.63 14.74 -13.55
C VAL A 482 33.01 16.09 -13.21
N LEU A 483 33.33 17.13 -13.99
CA LEU A 483 32.73 18.46 -13.86
C LEU A 483 31.21 18.45 -14.11
N ASP A 484 30.73 17.58 -15.00
CA ASP A 484 29.29 17.43 -15.26
C ASP A 484 28.55 16.85 -14.04
N LEU A 485 29.19 16.00 -13.25
CA LEU A 485 28.63 15.46 -12.00
C LEU A 485 28.61 16.52 -10.89
N ASP A 486 29.62 17.38 -10.84
CA ASP A 486 29.65 18.50 -9.88
C ASP A 486 28.55 19.53 -10.21
N ALA A 487 28.32 19.80 -11.49
CA ALA A 487 27.23 20.66 -11.96
C ALA A 487 25.85 20.05 -11.68
N ALA A 488 25.70 18.73 -11.83
CA ALA A 488 24.47 18.01 -11.51
C ALA A 488 24.21 17.99 -9.99
N GLU A 489 25.25 17.79 -9.17
CA GLU A 489 25.15 17.85 -7.70
C GLU A 489 24.78 19.27 -7.22
N ALA A 490 25.34 20.32 -7.85
CA ALA A 490 25.04 21.69 -7.51
C ALA A 490 23.59 22.11 -7.85
N GLN A 491 22.92 21.40 -8.75
CA GLN A 491 21.51 21.65 -9.09
C GLN A 491 20.55 21.01 -8.08
N ILE A 492 20.99 20.07 -7.25
CA ILE A 492 20.20 19.41 -6.21
C ILE A 492 20.27 20.25 -4.94
N LEU A 493 19.44 21.28 -4.84
CA LEU A 493 19.47 22.22 -3.70
C LEU A 493 18.06 22.62 -3.26
N PRO A 494 17.92 22.87 -1.95
CA PRO A 494 18.58 22.37 -0.76
C PRO A 494 17.85 21.17 -0.17
N ALA A 495 18.32 19.97 -0.40
CA ALA A 495 17.79 18.80 0.29
C ALA A 495 18.15 18.89 1.79
N PRO A 496 17.23 18.65 2.72
CA PRO A 496 17.54 18.55 4.13
C PRO A 496 18.58 17.44 4.38
N THR A 497 19.48 17.67 5.30
CA THR A 497 20.48 16.68 5.69
C THR A 497 19.82 15.49 6.42
N HIS A 498 20.49 14.34 6.47
CA HIS A 498 20.01 13.20 7.26
C HIS A 498 19.75 13.56 8.73
N ALA A 499 20.56 14.45 9.31
CA ALA A 499 20.37 14.92 10.68
C ALA A 499 19.10 15.76 10.84
N GLU A 500 18.80 16.63 9.87
CA GLU A 500 17.56 17.44 9.87
C GLU A 500 16.31 16.57 9.68
N LEU A 501 16.37 15.59 8.77
CA LEU A 501 15.29 14.62 8.58
C LEU A 501 15.04 13.78 9.83
N GLN A 502 16.11 13.36 10.51
CA GLN A 502 16.00 12.60 11.76
C GLN A 502 15.40 13.46 12.87
N ALA A 503 15.80 14.75 13.00
CA ALA A 503 15.24 15.65 13.99
C ALA A 503 13.73 15.93 13.78
N ILE A 504 13.30 16.05 12.52
CA ILE A 504 11.88 16.21 12.18
C ILE A 504 11.12 14.93 12.60
N LYS A 505 11.66 13.76 12.28
CA LYS A 505 11.07 12.48 12.64
C LYS A 505 11.00 12.28 14.16
N ASP A 506 12.08 12.56 14.88
CA ASP A 506 12.13 12.44 16.34
C ASP A 506 11.08 13.35 17.01
N THR A 507 10.82 14.54 16.43
CA THR A 507 9.77 15.45 16.90
C THR A 507 8.38 14.84 16.70
N SER A 508 8.12 14.25 15.53
CA SER A 508 6.88 13.56 15.21
C SER A 508 6.63 12.38 16.16
N ASP A 509 7.66 11.55 16.37
CA ASP A 509 7.58 10.36 17.23
C ASP A 509 7.37 10.75 18.71
N ARG A 510 7.95 11.88 19.19
CA ARG A 510 7.73 12.42 20.53
C ARG A 510 6.28 12.87 20.73
N LEU A 511 5.75 13.68 19.82
CA LEU A 511 4.36 14.15 19.88
C LEU A 511 3.37 13.00 19.84
N GLU A 512 3.65 11.95 19.05
CA GLU A 512 2.83 10.71 19.04
C GLU A 512 2.86 10.01 20.41
N GLY A 513 4.01 9.96 21.05
CA GLY A 513 4.16 9.40 22.41
C GLY A 513 3.35 10.16 23.44
N GLU A 514 3.41 11.49 23.42
CA GLU A 514 2.66 12.37 24.31
C GLU A 514 1.16 12.25 24.09
N LEU A 515 0.70 12.21 22.85
CA LEU A 515 -0.71 12.02 22.50
C LEU A 515 -1.24 10.67 23.01
N ARG A 516 -0.41 9.62 22.91
CA ARG A 516 -0.75 8.29 23.41
C ARG A 516 -0.91 8.29 24.93
N GLN A 517 -0.03 8.99 25.64
CA GLN A 517 -0.11 9.12 27.11
C GLN A 517 -1.36 9.90 27.55
N LEU A 518 -1.68 11.01 26.88
CA LEU A 518 -2.88 11.80 27.19
C LEU A 518 -4.16 11.02 26.92
N ARG A 519 -4.23 10.27 25.82
CA ARG A 519 -5.37 9.39 25.53
C ARG A 519 -5.52 8.30 26.57
N GLN A 520 -4.42 7.72 27.04
CA GLN A 520 -4.45 6.74 28.12
C GLN A 520 -4.95 7.35 29.43
N ALA A 521 -4.44 8.54 29.79
CA ALA A 521 -4.87 9.25 30.99
C ALA A 521 -6.36 9.64 30.95
N ARG A 522 -6.87 10.06 29.76
CA ARG A 522 -8.31 10.29 29.54
C ARG A 522 -9.13 9.02 29.74
N ASN A 523 -8.67 7.89 29.20
CA ASN A 523 -9.35 6.61 29.33
C ASN A 523 -9.39 6.15 30.79
N ASP A 524 -8.30 6.37 31.54
CA ASP A 524 -8.22 6.06 32.96
C ASP A 524 -9.14 6.97 33.79
N ALA A 525 -9.26 8.26 33.42
CA ALA A 525 -10.18 9.20 34.05
C ALA A 525 -11.65 8.86 33.76
N ASN A 526 -11.99 8.47 32.52
CA ASN A 526 -13.35 8.05 32.15
C ASN A 526 -13.79 6.73 32.79
N SER A 527 -12.85 5.93 33.31
CA SER A 527 -13.14 4.70 34.08
C SER A 527 -13.49 4.97 35.55
N ASP A 528 -13.27 6.20 36.06
CA ASP A 528 -13.63 6.63 37.42
C ASP A 528 -14.74 7.71 37.37
N PRO A 529 -15.99 7.40 37.77
CA PRO A 529 -17.11 8.34 37.70
C PRO A 529 -16.96 9.62 38.55
N ARG A 530 -15.88 9.77 39.31
CA ARG A 530 -15.59 10.91 40.18
C ARG A 530 -14.60 11.92 39.53
N ARG A 531 -14.08 11.65 38.35
CA ARG A 531 -13.12 12.50 37.66
C ARG A 531 -13.73 13.10 36.40
N ASP A 532 -13.58 14.42 36.25
CA ASP A 532 -14.01 15.15 35.06
C ASP A 532 -12.98 14.98 33.95
N GLY A 533 -13.31 14.25 32.89
CA GLY A 533 -12.47 14.04 31.71
C GLY A 533 -12.50 15.19 30.70
N GLY A 534 -13.26 16.26 30.94
CA GLY A 534 -13.47 17.35 29.96
C GLY A 534 -12.23 18.21 29.70
N ALA A 535 -11.39 18.43 30.71
CA ALA A 535 -10.17 19.25 30.57
C ALA A 535 -9.10 18.61 29.64
N GLN A 536 -9.07 17.30 29.56
CA GLN A 536 -8.09 16.56 28.73
C GLN A 536 -8.46 16.53 27.23
N VAL A 537 -9.68 16.86 26.85
CA VAL A 537 -10.13 16.86 25.44
C VAL A 537 -9.43 17.98 24.66
N ALA A 538 -9.41 19.19 25.22
CA ALA A 538 -8.77 20.35 24.58
C ALA A 538 -7.24 20.12 24.40
N ASP A 539 -6.59 19.49 25.38
CA ASP A 539 -5.15 19.18 25.31
C ASP A 539 -4.87 18.12 24.23
N ILE A 540 -5.73 17.12 24.13
CA ILE A 540 -5.63 16.07 23.08
C ILE A 540 -5.84 16.69 21.70
N GLU A 541 -6.82 17.58 21.52
CA GLU A 541 -7.07 18.27 20.26
C GLU A 541 -5.91 19.18 19.87
N ALA A 542 -5.38 19.97 20.82
CA ALA A 542 -4.24 20.85 20.58
C ALA A 542 -2.99 20.05 20.18
N LEU A 543 -2.71 18.96 20.87
CA LEU A 543 -1.57 18.10 20.58
C LEU A 543 -1.74 17.35 19.25
N GLN A 544 -2.98 16.97 18.90
CA GLN A 544 -3.32 16.37 17.61
C GLN A 544 -3.03 17.32 16.44
N VAL A 545 -3.35 18.61 16.59
CA VAL A 545 -3.03 19.64 15.61
C VAL A 545 -1.52 19.77 15.43
N GLN A 546 -0.77 19.90 16.53
CA GLN A 546 0.70 19.98 16.48
C GLN A 546 1.34 18.74 15.83
N MET A 547 0.83 17.57 16.15
CA MET A 547 1.32 16.31 15.54
C MET A 547 1.03 16.29 14.04
N ASN A 548 -0.14 16.73 13.60
CA ASN A 548 -0.50 16.78 12.19
C ASN A 548 0.37 17.78 11.42
N GLU A 549 0.70 18.92 12.02
CA GLU A 549 1.63 19.91 11.48
C GLU A 549 3.05 19.32 11.37
N ALA A 550 3.56 18.69 12.44
CA ALA A 550 4.88 18.06 12.44
C ALA A 550 5.00 16.98 11.37
N ARG A 551 3.98 16.16 11.20
CA ARG A 551 3.93 15.13 10.14
C ARG A 551 3.69 15.69 8.75
N GLY A 552 3.04 16.85 8.64
CA GLY A 552 2.98 17.63 7.40
C GLY A 552 4.36 18.03 6.95
N LEU A 553 5.15 18.62 7.85
CA LEU A 553 6.54 19.00 7.60
C LEU A 553 7.45 17.80 7.30
N GLU A 554 7.28 16.69 8.02
CA GLU A 554 7.98 15.44 7.73
C GLU A 554 7.70 14.97 6.30
N ARG A 555 6.42 14.93 5.89
CA ARG A 555 6.04 14.54 4.52
C ARG A 555 6.61 15.45 3.45
N GLU A 556 6.55 16.77 3.65
CA GLU A 556 7.13 17.72 2.70
C GLU A 556 8.65 17.58 2.61
N ALA A 557 9.33 17.46 3.75
CA ALA A 557 10.77 17.23 3.80
C ALA A 557 11.16 15.92 3.10
N PHE A 558 10.42 14.84 3.31
CA PHE A 558 10.66 13.57 2.62
C PHE A 558 10.31 13.61 1.14
N LYS A 559 9.26 14.31 0.72
CA LYS A 559 8.92 14.46 -0.71
C LYS A 559 10.01 15.16 -1.50
N VAL A 560 10.59 16.22 -0.93
CA VAL A 560 11.66 16.98 -1.57
C VAL A 560 13.00 16.25 -1.48
N SER A 561 13.30 15.62 -0.33
CA SER A 561 14.62 15.07 -0.04
C SER A 561 14.85 13.66 -0.55
N VAL A 562 13.82 12.78 -0.62
CA VAL A 562 14.02 11.39 -1.07
C VAL A 562 14.41 11.30 -2.54
N PRO A 563 13.77 12.02 -3.49
CA PRO A 563 14.25 12.09 -4.85
C PRO A 563 15.67 12.67 -4.94
N ASP A 564 15.95 13.73 -4.20
CA ASP A 564 17.25 14.42 -4.24
C ASP A 564 18.35 13.61 -3.55
N LEU A 565 18.08 12.93 -2.46
CA LEU A 565 19.01 11.98 -1.85
C LEU A 565 19.32 10.80 -2.79
N ARG A 566 18.33 10.25 -3.47
CA ARG A 566 18.55 9.20 -4.49
C ARG A 566 19.39 9.70 -5.66
N ARG A 567 19.20 10.96 -6.06
CA ARG A 567 20.04 11.62 -7.09
C ARG A 567 21.47 11.78 -6.59
N LEU A 568 21.66 12.24 -5.35
CA LEU A 568 22.97 12.36 -4.73
C LEU A 568 23.67 11.00 -4.63
N ASP A 569 22.99 9.96 -4.17
CA ASP A 569 23.53 8.60 -4.09
C ASP A 569 23.96 8.10 -5.48
N ALA A 570 23.16 8.34 -6.52
CA ALA A 570 23.48 7.97 -7.88
C ALA A 570 24.69 8.75 -8.42
N ILE A 571 24.77 10.06 -8.14
CA ILE A 571 25.92 10.89 -8.51
C ILE A 571 27.18 10.44 -7.76
N GLN A 572 27.08 10.08 -6.49
CA GLN A 572 28.21 9.58 -5.70
C GLN A 572 28.68 8.22 -6.18
N ALA A 573 27.75 7.29 -6.47
CA ALA A 573 28.09 5.98 -7.05
C ALA A 573 28.78 6.12 -8.41
N GLU A 574 28.27 7.02 -9.25
CA GLU A 574 28.87 7.35 -10.53
C GLU A 574 30.25 7.99 -10.36
N ARG A 575 30.41 8.89 -9.39
CA ARG A 575 31.68 9.55 -9.07
C ARG A 575 32.74 8.56 -8.60
N VAL A 576 32.38 7.62 -7.72
CA VAL A 576 33.27 6.53 -7.27
C VAL A 576 33.75 5.71 -8.47
N THR A 577 32.86 5.36 -9.37
CA THR A 577 33.17 4.59 -10.57
C THR A 577 34.12 5.35 -11.49
N ARG A 578 33.89 6.66 -11.71
CA ARG A 578 34.78 7.50 -12.53
C ARG A 578 36.14 7.75 -11.86
N THR A 579 36.17 7.89 -10.54
CA THR A 579 37.42 8.12 -9.79
C THR A 579 38.30 6.89 -9.76
N GLN A 580 37.71 5.68 -9.71
CA GLN A 580 38.48 4.42 -9.81
C GLN A 580 39.16 4.21 -11.18
N LEU A 581 38.66 4.91 -12.20
CA LEU A 581 39.19 4.85 -13.57
C LEU A 581 40.20 5.95 -13.90
N LEU A 582 40.31 6.97 -13.06
CA LEU A 582 41.28 8.06 -13.19
C LEU A 582 42.47 7.77 -12.27
N ALA A 583 43.68 8.05 -12.73
CA ALA A 583 44.92 7.80 -11.95
C ALA A 583 44.81 8.43 -10.54
N PRO A 584 45.10 7.67 -9.46
CA PRO A 584 44.68 8.03 -8.07
C PRO A 584 45.20 9.36 -7.56
N ASP A 585 46.31 9.86 -8.07
CA ASP A 585 47.04 10.99 -7.47
C ASP A 585 46.54 12.37 -7.86
N VAL A 586 45.76 12.49 -8.92
CA VAL A 586 45.22 13.79 -9.40
C VAL A 586 43.77 13.98 -9.03
N ALA A 587 42.95 12.94 -9.12
CA ALA A 587 41.51 12.99 -8.86
C ALA A 587 41.18 13.17 -7.36
N GLY A 588 41.99 12.63 -6.46
CA GLY A 588 41.76 12.71 -5.02
C GLY A 588 41.88 14.13 -4.45
N ARG A 589 42.91 14.89 -4.84
CA ARG A 589 43.14 16.26 -4.34
C ARG A 589 42.11 17.28 -4.87
N GLU A 590 41.78 17.18 -6.14
CA GLU A 590 40.77 18.05 -6.75
C GLU A 590 39.35 17.76 -6.23
N HIS A 591 39.09 16.51 -5.83
CA HIS A 591 37.82 16.10 -5.25
C HIS A 591 37.65 16.65 -3.83
N GLU A 592 38.63 16.52 -2.95
CA GLU A 592 38.57 17.04 -1.57
C GLU A 592 38.42 18.58 -1.52
N GLU A 593 39.10 19.32 -2.40
CA GLU A 593 38.93 20.76 -2.50
C GLU A 593 37.55 21.20 -2.92
N ARG A 594 36.92 20.49 -3.90
CA ARG A 594 35.59 20.83 -4.42
C ARG A 594 34.45 20.44 -3.50
N VAL A 595 34.51 19.27 -2.85
CA VAL A 595 33.55 18.87 -1.83
C VAL A 595 33.62 19.82 -0.62
N SER A 596 34.80 20.28 -0.25
CA SER A 596 34.96 21.25 0.82
C SER A 596 34.39 22.62 0.42
N HIS A 597 34.51 23.04 -0.85
CA HIS A 597 33.93 24.28 -1.36
C HIS A 597 32.38 24.20 -1.44
N ALA A 598 31.84 23.13 -1.96
CA ALA A 598 30.40 22.91 -2.03
C ALA A 598 29.74 22.80 -0.64
N ARG A 599 30.44 22.20 0.35
CA ARG A 599 30.01 22.17 1.77
C ARG A 599 30.05 23.56 2.43
N ARG A 600 31.02 24.42 2.07
CA ARG A 600 31.08 25.81 2.57
C ARG A 600 29.99 26.70 1.99
N ASP A 601 29.64 26.51 0.72
CA ASP A 601 28.55 27.24 0.08
C ASP A 601 27.18 26.77 0.58
N ARG A 602 27.00 25.50 0.92
CA ARG A 602 25.80 24.99 1.61
C ARG A 602 25.60 25.63 2.99
N LYS A 603 26.68 25.85 3.76
CA LYS A 603 26.60 26.50 5.07
C LYS A 603 26.30 28.01 5.00
N ARG A 604 26.45 28.65 3.84
CA ARG A 604 26.23 30.09 3.64
C ARG A 604 24.85 30.44 3.06
N ARG A 605 24.04 29.47 2.67
CA ARG A 605 22.68 29.71 2.18
C ARG A 605 21.67 29.65 3.33
N PRO A 606 20.71 30.59 3.43
CA PRO A 606 19.72 30.60 4.49
C PRO A 606 18.83 29.36 4.36
N VAL A 607 18.70 28.61 5.45
CA VAL A 607 17.75 27.53 5.62
C VAL A 607 16.35 28.15 5.72
N ASP A 608 15.38 27.55 5.10
CA ASP A 608 13.99 28.02 5.02
C ASP A 608 13.44 28.31 6.44
N VAL A 609 12.77 29.45 6.59
CA VAL A 609 12.33 30.05 7.85
C VAL A 609 11.44 29.10 8.68
N HIS A 610 10.80 28.13 8.06
CA HIS A 610 9.93 27.16 8.75
C HIS A 610 10.68 26.11 9.58
N ALA A 611 11.87 25.69 9.16
CA ALA A 611 12.67 24.76 9.96
C ALA A 611 13.25 25.41 11.23
N HIS A 612 13.47 26.73 11.20
CA HIS A 612 13.96 27.49 12.34
C HIS A 612 12.91 27.71 13.44
N GLN A 613 11.61 27.77 13.08
CA GLN A 613 10.54 27.97 14.07
C GLN A 613 10.32 26.76 14.97
N LEU A 614 10.55 25.54 14.47
CA LEU A 614 10.47 24.33 15.31
C LEU A 614 11.67 24.16 16.27
N GLY A 615 12.84 24.68 15.89
CA GLY A 615 14.05 24.66 16.74
C GLY A 615 14.04 25.66 17.89
N SER A 616 13.26 26.75 17.80
CA SER A 616 13.22 27.81 18.81
C SER A 616 12.20 27.54 19.93
N ALA A 617 11.26 26.63 19.76
CA ALA A 617 10.28 26.29 20.81
C ALA A 617 10.83 25.36 21.92
N THR A 618 12.08 24.90 21.82
CA THR A 618 12.67 23.93 22.77
C THR A 618 13.87 24.47 23.57
N ARG A 619 14.06 25.81 23.66
CA ARG A 619 15.11 26.39 24.51
C ARG A 619 14.53 27.22 25.66
N GLU A 620 14.30 26.58 26.79
CA GLU A 620 14.53 27.17 28.08
C GLU A 620 15.74 26.50 28.77
N PRO A 621 16.68 27.25 29.31
CA PRO A 621 17.90 26.72 29.91
C PRO A 621 17.66 26.42 31.38
N HIS A 622 17.73 25.17 31.79
CA HIS A 622 18.05 24.87 33.19
C HIS A 622 19.55 24.70 33.33
N GLU A 623 20.20 25.79 33.82
CA GLU A 623 21.47 25.73 34.54
C GLU A 623 21.37 24.74 35.70
N ARG A 624 22.24 23.75 35.74
CA ARG A 624 22.82 23.25 36.99
C ARG A 624 24.18 22.60 36.73
N SER A 625 25.14 23.34 37.20
CA SER A 625 26.44 23.04 37.80
C SER A 625 27.06 21.65 37.64
N ALA A 626 28.31 21.76 37.24
CA ALA A 626 29.37 20.77 37.23
C ALA A 626 29.54 20.03 38.57
N VAL A 627 29.79 18.73 38.54
CA VAL A 627 30.83 18.06 39.35
C VAL A 627 31.31 16.86 38.50
N GLY A 628 32.54 16.85 38.12
CA GLY A 628 33.25 15.67 37.64
C GLY A 628 33.91 14.93 38.81
N PRO A 629 34.95 14.07 38.60
CA PRO A 629 34.84 12.76 37.96
C PRO A 629 35.26 11.65 38.97
N SER A 630 35.11 10.41 38.62
CA SER A 630 36.07 9.32 38.81
C SER A 630 35.41 7.90 38.93
N LEU A 631 36.01 7.06 38.21
CA LEU A 631 36.11 5.61 38.09
C LEU A 631 35.30 4.98 37.00
#